data_bdf1cb5655393163517a379721892bb2
#
_entry.id   bdf1cb5655393163517a379721892bb2
#
_cell.length_a   1.000
_cell.length_b   1.000
_cell.length_c   1.000
_cell.angle_alpha   90.00
_cell.angle_beta   90.00
_cell.angle_gamma   90.00
#
_symmetry.space_group_name_H-M   'P 1'
#
loop_
_entity.id
_entity.type
_entity.pdbx_description
1 polymer ?
#
loop_
_entity_poly.entity_id
_entity_poly.type
_entity_poly.pdbx_seq_one_letter_code
_entity_poly.pdbx_strand_id
1 'polypeptide(L)'
;MSRGIEQIESYKEGMLEIQKQFPNCKAVASVLRNLYTVEDGDWMGIYLKDGKFYESPVRKVHSFEAVGAGDAFGAGLIHAMAHDFAPQKAIDFAISASVLKLMIQHDANVASETEIEQIMKQGGTNLQR
;
A
#
# COMPACT_ATOMS: atom_id res chain seq x y z
N MET A 1 13.77 14.41 -5.03
CA MET A 1 13.28 13.18 -4.44
C MET A 1 12.27 12.51 -5.36
N SER A 2 11.81 11.33 -5.01
CA SER A 2 10.90 10.55 -5.87
C SER A 2 9.48 11.13 -5.88
N ARG A 3 8.81 11.06 -7.04
CA ARG A 3 7.43 11.51 -7.19
C ARG A 3 6.57 10.46 -7.91
N GLY A 4 6.63 9.24 -7.37
CA GLY A 4 5.92 8.11 -7.97
C GLY A 4 4.41 8.28 -8.06
N ILE A 5 3.80 8.97 -7.08
CA ILE A 5 2.34 9.17 -7.09
C ILE A 5 1.90 10.02 -8.27
N GLU A 6 2.72 10.96 -8.69
CA GLU A 6 2.40 11.80 -9.85
C GLU A 6 2.46 11.02 -11.18
N GLN A 7 3.04 9.83 -11.16
CA GLN A 7 3.17 8.98 -12.34
C GLN A 7 2.15 7.83 -12.32
N ILE A 8 1.05 8.01 -11.59
CA ILE A 8 0.07 6.95 -11.39
C ILE A 8 -0.47 6.36 -12.69
N GLU A 9 -0.66 7.19 -13.73
CA GLU A 9 -1.18 6.69 -15.00
C GLU A 9 -0.19 5.77 -15.70
N SER A 10 1.09 6.05 -15.61
CA SER A 10 2.13 5.16 -16.14
C SER A 10 2.13 3.82 -15.41
N TYR A 11 1.95 3.84 -14.09
CA TYR A 11 1.86 2.61 -13.31
C TYR A 11 0.64 1.79 -13.70
N LYS A 12 -0.49 2.44 -13.91
CA LYS A 12 -1.71 1.75 -14.34
C LYS A 12 -1.53 1.09 -15.70
N GLU A 13 -0.88 1.78 -16.64
CA GLU A 13 -0.59 1.20 -17.95
C GLU A 13 0.29 -0.03 -17.81
N GLY A 14 1.33 0.04 -16.98
CA GLY A 14 2.20 -1.10 -16.74
C GLY A 14 1.47 -2.27 -16.11
N MET A 15 0.56 -2.00 -15.18
CA MET A 15 -0.23 -3.04 -14.53
C MET A 15 -1.17 -3.73 -15.51
N LEU A 16 -1.79 -2.99 -16.42
CA LEU A 16 -2.63 -3.56 -17.47
C LEU A 16 -1.80 -4.42 -18.42
N GLU A 17 -0.59 -4.00 -18.74
CA GLU A 17 0.30 -4.76 -19.60
C GLU A 17 0.71 -6.07 -18.94
N ILE A 18 0.99 -6.06 -17.65
CA ILE A 18 1.30 -7.28 -16.89
C ILE A 18 0.12 -8.25 -16.96
N GLN A 19 -1.08 -7.75 -16.75
CA GLN A 19 -2.27 -8.59 -16.77
C GLN A 19 -2.53 -9.17 -18.15
N LYS A 20 -2.24 -8.41 -19.19
CA LYS A 20 -2.36 -8.87 -20.58
C LYS A 20 -1.36 -9.97 -20.90
N GLN A 21 -0.10 -9.83 -20.45
CA GLN A 21 0.94 -10.81 -20.69
C GLN A 21 0.77 -12.07 -19.85
N PHE A 22 0.16 -11.95 -18.69
CA PHE A 22 -0.03 -13.06 -17.76
C PHE A 22 -1.53 -13.23 -17.45
N PRO A 23 -2.30 -13.81 -18.39
CA PRO A 23 -3.77 -13.87 -18.23
C PRO A 23 -4.23 -14.63 -16.99
N ASN A 24 -3.40 -15.52 -16.45
CA ASN A 24 -3.74 -16.25 -15.24
C ASN A 24 -3.48 -15.47 -13.97
N CYS A 25 -2.89 -14.29 -14.07
CA CYS A 25 -2.69 -13.40 -12.95
C CYS A 25 -4.01 -12.74 -12.59
N LYS A 26 -4.52 -13.02 -11.41
CA LYS A 26 -5.86 -12.57 -11.01
C LYS A 26 -5.89 -11.12 -10.58
N ALA A 27 -4.77 -10.60 -10.11
CA ALA A 27 -4.70 -9.24 -9.60
C ALA A 27 -3.27 -8.73 -9.67
N VAL A 28 -3.13 -7.42 -9.79
CA VAL A 28 -1.83 -6.75 -9.76
C VAL A 28 -1.94 -5.60 -8.77
N ALA A 29 -0.91 -5.40 -7.97
CA ALA A 29 -0.90 -4.31 -7.00
C ALA A 29 0.45 -3.62 -7.01
N SER A 30 0.44 -2.34 -6.67
CA SER A 30 1.66 -1.55 -6.61
C SER A 30 1.57 -0.52 -5.49
N VAL A 31 2.70 -0.24 -4.86
CA VAL A 31 2.83 0.88 -3.93
C VAL A 31 3.46 2.04 -4.69
N LEU A 32 2.86 3.22 -4.55
CA LEU A 32 3.42 4.45 -5.09
C LEU A 32 3.77 5.37 -3.94
N ARG A 33 4.83 6.14 -4.12
CA ARG A 33 5.28 7.04 -3.09
C ARG A 33 5.90 8.30 -3.67
N ASN A 34 5.69 9.39 -2.97
CA ASN A 34 6.45 10.62 -3.17
C ASN A 34 7.35 10.77 -1.96
N LEU A 35 8.64 10.94 -2.20
CA LEU A 35 9.60 11.15 -1.12
C LEU A 35 10.08 12.59 -1.17
N TYR A 36 9.88 13.31 -0.10
CA TYR A 36 10.28 14.72 0.02
C TYR A 36 11.62 14.86 0.71
N THR A 37 11.85 14.00 1.70
CA THR A 37 13.14 13.88 2.38
C THR A 37 13.42 12.40 2.60
N VAL A 38 14.49 12.07 3.30
CA VAL A 38 14.80 10.68 3.65
C VAL A 38 13.69 10.07 4.52
N GLU A 39 13.05 10.90 5.34
CA GLU A 39 12.06 10.42 6.31
C GLU A 39 10.61 10.76 5.96
N ASP A 40 10.39 11.80 5.17
CA ASP A 40 9.04 12.30 4.92
C ASP A 40 8.57 11.94 3.52
N GLY A 41 7.35 11.45 3.43
CA GLY A 41 6.78 11.10 2.14
C GLY A 41 5.29 10.83 2.19
N ASP A 42 4.73 10.65 1.01
CA ASP A 42 3.35 10.22 0.82
C ASP A 42 3.37 8.81 0.25
N TRP A 43 2.49 7.97 0.74
CA TRP A 43 2.37 6.57 0.33
C TRP A 43 0.94 6.26 -0.06
N MET A 44 0.76 5.50 -1.12
CA MET A 44 -0.54 4.97 -1.52
C MET A 44 -0.36 3.66 -2.26
N GLY A 45 -1.46 2.91 -2.38
CA GLY A 45 -1.47 1.67 -3.14
C GLY A 45 -2.49 1.71 -4.27
N ILE A 46 -2.19 0.98 -5.33
CA ILE A 46 -3.11 0.74 -6.44
C ILE A 46 -3.32 -0.77 -6.55
N TYR A 47 -4.55 -1.17 -6.81
CA TYR A 47 -4.93 -2.56 -6.95
C TYR A 47 -5.75 -2.72 -8.21
N LEU A 48 -5.31 -3.60 -9.11
CA LEU A 48 -6.04 -3.93 -10.33
C LEU A 48 -6.63 -5.32 -10.14
N LYS A 49 -7.95 -5.41 -10.12
CA LYS A 49 -8.64 -6.68 -9.99
C LYS A 49 -9.88 -6.68 -10.87
N ASP A 50 -10.06 -7.74 -11.64
CA ASP A 50 -11.20 -7.92 -12.53
C ASP A 50 -11.39 -6.73 -13.49
N GLY A 51 -10.28 -6.19 -13.97
CA GLY A 51 -10.29 -5.08 -14.91
C GLY A 51 -10.56 -3.72 -14.32
N LYS A 52 -10.67 -3.62 -12.99
CA LYS A 52 -10.93 -2.34 -12.30
C LYS A 52 -9.76 -1.96 -11.42
N PHE A 53 -9.46 -0.67 -11.39
CA PHE A 53 -8.46 -0.10 -10.49
C PHE A 53 -9.10 0.39 -9.21
N TYR A 54 -8.42 0.13 -8.09
CA TYR A 54 -8.78 0.61 -6.78
C TYR A 54 -7.58 1.32 -6.19
N GLU A 55 -7.78 2.52 -5.66
CA GLU A 55 -6.71 3.32 -5.10
C GLU A 55 -6.95 3.51 -3.62
N SER A 56 -5.91 3.38 -2.83
CA SER A 56 -6.00 3.71 -1.41
C SER A 56 -5.91 5.22 -1.23
N PRO A 57 -6.38 5.75 -0.08
CA PRO A 57 -6.06 7.14 0.26
C PRO A 57 -4.54 7.33 0.33
N VAL A 58 -4.10 8.55 0.06
CA VAL A 58 -2.71 8.93 0.23
C VAL A 58 -2.43 9.12 1.70
N ARG A 59 -1.38 8.48 2.20
CA ARG A 59 -0.96 8.58 3.60
C ARG A 59 0.31 9.41 3.70
N LYS A 60 0.30 10.42 4.53
CA LYS A 60 1.50 11.20 4.83
C LYS A 60 2.24 10.51 5.96
N VAL A 61 3.51 10.24 5.73
CA VAL A 61 4.32 9.44 6.66
C VAL A 61 5.63 10.15 6.98
N HIS A 62 5.96 10.15 8.26
CA HIS A 62 7.29 10.49 8.74
C HIS A 62 7.88 9.18 9.26
N SER A 63 8.89 8.67 8.58
CA SER A 63 9.36 7.31 8.78
C SER A 63 10.79 7.31 9.33
N PHE A 64 11.04 6.44 10.29
CA PHE A 64 12.41 6.20 10.75
C PHE A 64 13.10 5.12 9.93
N GLU A 65 12.33 4.21 9.38
CA GLU A 65 12.90 3.04 8.75
C GLU A 65 11.91 2.47 7.73
N ALA A 66 12.37 2.31 6.50
CA ALA A 66 11.54 1.80 5.42
C ALA A 66 11.72 0.30 5.19
N VAL A 67 12.64 -0.35 5.90
CA VAL A 67 12.89 -1.79 5.73
C VAL A 67 11.63 -2.58 6.08
N GLY A 68 11.22 -3.46 5.19
CA GLY A 68 10.08 -4.32 5.42
C GLY A 68 8.73 -3.71 5.08
N ALA A 69 8.66 -2.44 4.68
CA ALA A 69 7.37 -1.82 4.34
C ALA A 69 6.73 -2.48 3.13
N GLY A 70 7.51 -2.83 2.11
CA GLY A 70 7.01 -3.55 0.95
C GLY A 70 6.52 -4.94 1.30
N ASP A 71 7.23 -5.64 2.18
CA ASP A 71 6.83 -6.96 2.65
C ASP A 71 5.53 -6.87 3.46
N ALA A 72 5.38 -5.83 4.27
CA ALA A 72 4.16 -5.61 5.04
C ALA A 72 2.96 -5.33 4.12
N PHE A 73 3.17 -4.57 3.05
CA PHE A 73 2.14 -4.34 2.05
C PHE A 73 1.70 -5.66 1.41
N GLY A 74 2.67 -6.47 0.96
CA GLY A 74 2.38 -7.76 0.35
C GLY A 74 1.65 -8.70 1.29
N ALA A 75 2.12 -8.80 2.53
CA ALA A 75 1.49 -9.65 3.54
C ALA A 75 0.07 -9.18 3.85
N GLY A 76 -0.13 -7.87 3.96
CA GLY A 76 -1.46 -7.30 4.20
C GLY A 76 -2.43 -7.60 3.07
N LEU A 77 -1.96 -7.49 1.83
CA LEU A 77 -2.79 -7.80 0.67
C LEU A 77 -3.16 -9.28 0.61
N ILE A 78 -2.19 -10.16 0.87
CA ILE A 78 -2.44 -11.61 0.90
C ILE A 78 -3.46 -11.95 1.99
N HIS A 79 -3.31 -11.35 3.17
CA HIS A 79 -4.27 -11.53 4.26
C HIS A 79 -5.67 -11.13 3.82
N ALA A 80 -5.79 -9.95 3.22
CA ALA A 80 -7.06 -9.43 2.76
C ALA A 80 -7.71 -10.33 1.71
N MET A 81 -6.91 -10.84 0.77
CA MET A 81 -7.40 -11.76 -0.26
C MET A 81 -7.86 -13.08 0.36
N ALA A 82 -7.11 -13.60 1.32
CA ALA A 82 -7.44 -14.85 1.99
C ALA A 82 -8.73 -14.76 2.82
N HIS A 83 -9.07 -13.55 3.27
CA HIS A 83 -10.28 -13.30 4.05
C HIS A 83 -11.41 -12.67 3.23
N ASP A 84 -11.28 -12.69 1.90
CA ASP A 84 -12.30 -12.19 0.98
C ASP A 84 -12.70 -10.73 1.21
N PHE A 85 -11.76 -9.88 1.58
CA PHE A 85 -12.03 -8.45 1.68
C PHE A 85 -12.44 -7.90 0.31
N ALA A 86 -13.40 -6.98 0.30
CA ALA A 86 -13.71 -6.25 -0.93
C ALA A 86 -12.44 -5.55 -1.45
N PRO A 87 -12.29 -5.39 -2.77
CA PRO A 87 -11.04 -4.86 -3.33
C PRO A 87 -10.60 -3.51 -2.76
N GLN A 88 -11.53 -2.60 -2.52
CA GLN A 88 -11.17 -1.31 -1.92
C GLN A 88 -10.65 -1.48 -0.49
N LYS A 89 -11.32 -2.31 0.30
CA LYS A 89 -10.85 -2.60 1.66
C LYS A 89 -9.49 -3.31 1.62
N ALA A 90 -9.28 -4.19 0.65
CA ALA A 90 -8.04 -4.93 0.52
C ALA A 90 -6.84 -3.99 0.30
N ILE A 91 -6.97 -3.03 -0.62
CA ILE A 91 -5.86 -2.12 -0.87
C ILE A 91 -5.66 -1.14 0.28
N ASP A 92 -6.74 -0.68 0.91
CA ASP A 92 -6.64 0.19 2.08
C ASP A 92 -5.96 -0.52 3.24
N PHE A 93 -6.30 -1.78 3.46
CA PHE A 93 -5.69 -2.61 4.49
C PHE A 93 -4.19 -2.81 4.22
N ALA A 94 -3.85 -3.14 2.98
CA ALA A 94 -2.46 -3.40 2.61
C ALA A 94 -1.58 -2.17 2.77
N ILE A 95 -2.06 -1.00 2.33
CA ILE A 95 -1.28 0.22 2.47
C ILE A 95 -1.18 0.65 3.93
N SER A 96 -2.21 0.40 4.72
CA SER A 96 -2.18 0.68 6.16
C SER A 96 -1.18 -0.20 6.90
N ALA A 97 -1.07 -1.45 6.49
CA ALA A 97 -0.05 -2.35 7.04
C ALA A 97 1.36 -1.85 6.73
N SER A 98 1.57 -1.37 5.52
CA SER A 98 2.86 -0.80 5.10
C SER A 98 3.19 0.46 5.91
N VAL A 99 2.22 1.35 6.08
CA VAL A 99 2.40 2.59 6.84
C VAL A 99 2.72 2.29 8.30
N LEU A 100 2.02 1.34 8.90
CA LEU A 100 2.29 0.95 10.28
C LEU A 100 3.71 0.42 10.44
N LYS A 101 4.19 -0.38 9.47
CA LYS A 101 5.55 -0.88 9.49
C LYS A 101 6.58 0.27 9.44
N LEU A 102 6.28 1.32 8.68
CA LEU A 102 7.17 2.48 8.60
C LEU A 102 7.33 3.20 9.94
N MET A 103 6.38 3.02 10.85
CA MET A 103 6.42 3.64 12.18
C MET A 103 7.15 2.79 13.22
N ILE A 104 7.52 1.57 12.88
CA ILE A 104 8.21 0.66 13.79
C ILE A 104 9.71 0.79 13.56
N GLN A 105 10.46 1.01 14.65
CA GLN A 105 11.92 1.20 14.56
C GLN A 105 12.69 -0.07 14.32
N HIS A 106 12.07 -1.21 14.54
CA HIS A 106 12.71 -2.50 14.36
C HIS A 106 12.11 -3.23 13.17
N ASP A 107 12.87 -4.19 12.67
CA ASP A 107 12.54 -4.93 11.47
C ASP A 107 11.34 -5.89 11.62
N ALA A 108 10.86 -6.08 12.84
CA ALA A 108 9.75 -6.99 13.09
C ALA A 108 8.41 -6.30 12.84
N ASN A 109 7.52 -6.97 12.11
CA ASN A 109 6.17 -6.49 11.91
C ASN A 109 5.24 -7.36 12.75
N VAL A 110 4.74 -6.79 13.84
CA VAL A 110 3.88 -7.49 14.79
C VAL A 110 2.47 -6.90 14.85
N ALA A 111 2.10 -6.14 13.83
CA ALA A 111 0.80 -5.49 13.80
C ALA A 111 -0.33 -6.51 13.67
N SER A 112 -1.38 -6.32 14.46
CA SER A 112 -2.59 -7.12 14.37
C SER A 112 -3.54 -6.53 13.34
N GLU A 113 -4.51 -7.33 12.89
CA GLU A 113 -5.56 -6.85 12.01
C GLU A 113 -6.30 -5.65 12.63
N THR A 114 -6.57 -5.71 13.93
CA THR A 114 -7.25 -4.61 14.63
C THR A 114 -6.46 -3.32 14.56
N GLU A 115 -5.15 -3.39 14.76
CA GLU A 115 -4.30 -2.20 14.70
C GLU A 115 -4.28 -1.61 13.30
N ILE A 116 -4.20 -2.45 12.29
CA ILE A 116 -4.22 -2.01 10.90
C ILE A 116 -5.55 -1.35 10.56
N GLU A 117 -6.66 -1.94 11.02
CA GLU A 117 -7.98 -1.38 10.77
C GLU A 117 -8.17 -0.02 11.44
N GLN A 118 -7.57 0.19 12.61
CA GLN A 118 -7.60 1.50 13.25
C GLN A 118 -6.89 2.55 12.40
N ILE A 119 -5.78 2.20 11.79
CA ILE A 119 -5.07 3.10 10.89
C ILE A 119 -5.92 3.42 9.66
N MET A 120 -6.62 2.44 9.13
CA MET A 120 -7.54 2.67 8.02
C MET A 120 -8.62 3.68 8.38
N LYS A 121 -9.15 3.61 9.60
CA LYS A 121 -10.20 4.52 10.06
C LYS A 121 -9.70 5.95 10.20
N GLN A 122 -8.42 6.15 10.40
CA GLN A 122 -7.85 7.49 10.45
C GLN A 122 -7.79 8.16 9.07
N GLY A 123 -8.08 7.39 8.02
CA GLY A 123 -8.08 7.91 6.68
C GLY A 123 -6.69 8.25 6.18
N GLY A 124 -6.58 9.25 5.31
CA GLY A 124 -5.30 9.66 4.74
C GLY A 124 -4.56 10.70 5.55
N THR A 125 -4.90 10.89 6.82
CA THR A 125 -4.26 11.90 7.66
C THR A 125 -2.89 11.44 8.14
N ASN A 126 -2.13 12.38 8.71
CA ASN A 126 -0.83 12.08 9.28
C ASN A 126 -0.98 11.10 10.43
N LEU A 127 -0.09 10.13 10.48
CA LEU A 127 -0.01 9.21 11.58
C LEU A 127 1.02 9.72 12.57
N GLN A 128 0.64 9.76 13.84
CA GLN A 128 1.51 10.22 14.91
C GLN A 128 1.70 9.12 15.94
N ARG A 129 2.82 9.18 16.57
CA ARG A 129 3.26 8.17 17.51
C ARG A 129 3.16 8.65 18.93
#